data_4853fe45b3d07c5e7dc98c788ad82a0a
#
_entry.id   4853fe45b3d07c5e7dc98c788ad82a0a
#
_cell.length_a   1.000
_cell.length_b   1.000
_cell.length_c   1.000
_cell.angle_alpha   90.00
_cell.angle_beta   90.00
_cell.angle_gamma   90.00
#
_symmetry.space_group_name_H-M   'P 1'
#
loop_
_entity.id
_entity.type
_entity.pdbx_description
1 polymer ?
#
loop_
_entity_poly.entity_id
_entity_poly.type
_entity_poly.pdbx_seq_one_letter_code
_entity_poly.pdbx_strand_id
1 'polypeptide(L)'
;MSAALAVCALYFAVFIAIGFAADRRGSGSAESFYLGDRNFGAVPTALSVGASDSSGWVFTGAVGFAYVYGASMMWICVGYTVGIFCNYVFVAPALRRFTRRTGAASLPHYFALRFPECGARLRLAASALIAVFFTVYAAGQLTSAGKVFEAAGFSYGAAVWAAAFAATFYTFLGGYRAVVWTDVAQGVAILAVLALFPAAFVMQAGGWHAFWAKLWTIDPALLSAGGGHTGASAFAFAAGLASGGLGLMGQPHILQRFITARDDRSLSQAAVLGVAWVLIQASGSTLLGLSCRLMLPSVADPEFAFPALVMQKFHTIIAGVVVAAVFSAILSTLDSLIVLAAQTVHLDIIEGVCGRKLSERGAKKAGRAVIAAVGLVSALAAASESRMIFWFVLYAFAVMGAAFAPPLILSLHWKRTTGRGVLCGMLAGVAISVIWYNVPFLKAQLYEILPAAAASALATVAVSLADARRRG
;
A
#
# COMPACT_ATOMS: atom_id res chain seq x y z
N MET A 1 -4.44 6.63 -30.32
CA MET A 1 -3.31 7.18 -29.53
C MET A 1 -3.60 8.57 -28.99
N SER A 2 -4.00 9.56 -29.83
CA SER A 2 -4.32 10.94 -29.36
C SER A 2 -5.45 11.03 -28.32
N ALA A 3 -6.53 10.26 -28.46
CA ALA A 3 -7.66 10.27 -27.53
C ALA A 3 -7.29 9.69 -26.15
N ALA A 4 -6.53 8.61 -26.07
CA ALA A 4 -6.06 8.04 -24.82
C ALA A 4 -5.13 9.00 -24.06
N LEU A 5 -4.22 9.67 -24.79
CA LEU A 5 -3.35 10.71 -24.24
C LEU A 5 -4.15 11.91 -23.72
N ALA A 6 -5.19 12.32 -24.43
CA ALA A 6 -6.06 13.41 -23.98
C ALA A 6 -6.80 13.05 -22.67
N VAL A 7 -7.28 11.81 -22.54
CA VAL A 7 -7.88 11.30 -21.28
C VAL A 7 -6.87 11.34 -20.15
N CYS A 8 -5.64 10.85 -20.37
CA CYS A 8 -4.59 10.88 -19.36
C CYS A 8 -4.20 12.32 -18.99
N ALA A 9 -4.06 13.22 -19.95
CA ALA A 9 -3.72 14.63 -19.70
C ALA A 9 -4.81 15.35 -18.89
N LEU A 10 -6.09 15.13 -19.23
CA LEU A 10 -7.22 15.65 -18.46
C LEU A 10 -7.22 15.11 -17.02
N TYR A 11 -6.96 13.83 -16.88
CA TYR A 11 -6.85 13.16 -15.60
C TYR A 11 -5.75 13.81 -14.73
N PHE A 12 -4.55 14.02 -15.25
CA PHE A 12 -3.48 14.70 -14.52
C PHE A 12 -3.82 16.16 -14.18
N ALA A 13 -4.48 16.89 -15.08
CA ALA A 13 -4.91 18.25 -14.81
C ALA A 13 -5.85 18.35 -13.60
N VAL A 14 -6.75 17.36 -13.43
CA VAL A 14 -7.65 17.28 -12.28
C VAL A 14 -6.84 17.11 -10.99
N PHE A 15 -5.81 16.26 -10.93
CA PHE A 15 -5.01 16.10 -9.70
C PHE A 15 -4.16 17.29 -9.37
N ILE A 16 -3.60 17.95 -10.37
CA ILE A 16 -2.90 19.23 -10.17
C ILE A 16 -3.87 20.27 -9.59
N ALA A 17 -5.10 20.35 -10.12
CA ALA A 17 -6.12 21.26 -9.59
C ALA A 17 -6.50 20.91 -8.13
N ILE A 18 -6.62 19.63 -7.78
CA ILE A 18 -6.84 19.18 -6.39
C ILE A 18 -5.66 19.60 -5.51
N GLY A 19 -4.41 19.44 -5.98
CA GLY A 19 -3.21 19.88 -5.26
C GLY A 19 -3.21 21.37 -4.95
N PHE A 20 -3.54 22.21 -5.92
CA PHE A 20 -3.69 23.67 -5.73
C PHE A 20 -4.84 24.02 -4.77
N ALA A 21 -5.99 23.34 -4.90
CA ALA A 21 -7.12 23.57 -4.01
C ALA A 21 -6.80 23.17 -2.56
N ALA A 22 -6.03 22.10 -2.38
CA ALA A 22 -5.57 21.64 -1.07
C ALA A 22 -4.59 22.62 -0.42
N ASP A 23 -3.62 23.16 -1.18
CA ASP A 23 -2.67 24.17 -0.68
C ASP A 23 -3.40 25.46 -0.23
N ARG A 24 -4.39 25.92 -1.01
CA ARG A 24 -5.19 27.11 -0.67
C ARG A 24 -6.06 26.94 0.58
N ARG A 25 -6.50 25.72 0.88
CA ARG A 25 -7.33 25.41 2.05
C ARG A 25 -6.51 25.06 3.29
N GLY A 26 -5.20 24.88 3.17
CA GLY A 26 -4.31 24.61 4.29
C GLY A 26 -4.07 25.86 5.15
N SER A 27 -3.88 25.67 6.47
CA SER A 27 -3.54 26.77 7.39
C SER A 27 -2.11 27.31 7.19
N GLY A 28 -1.32 26.71 6.31
CA GLY A 28 0.08 27.05 6.09
C GLY A 28 1.04 26.48 7.14
N SER A 29 0.54 25.85 8.20
CA SER A 29 1.33 25.23 9.26
C SER A 29 1.94 23.89 8.82
N ALA A 30 3.00 23.44 9.53
CA ALA A 30 3.57 22.11 9.33
C ALA A 30 2.54 20.99 9.64
N GLU A 31 1.68 21.18 10.64
CA GLU A 31 0.60 20.24 10.96
C GLU A 31 -0.41 20.13 9.81
N SER A 32 -0.81 21.24 9.23
CA SER A 32 -1.69 21.25 8.06
C SER A 32 -1.06 20.52 6.88
N PHE A 33 0.23 20.76 6.62
CA PHE A 33 0.95 20.18 5.50
C PHE A 33 1.14 18.65 5.62
N TYR A 34 1.47 18.13 6.82
CA TYR A 34 1.75 16.72 7.03
C TYR A 34 0.57 15.90 7.58
N LEU A 35 -0.42 16.55 8.20
CA LEU A 35 -1.52 15.87 8.88
C LEU A 35 -2.91 16.31 8.39
N GLY A 36 -2.97 17.31 7.49
CA GLY A 36 -4.23 17.82 6.98
C GLY A 36 -5.17 18.32 8.07
N ASP A 37 -4.60 18.89 9.17
CA ASP A 37 -5.28 19.35 10.38
C ASP A 37 -6.04 18.24 11.13
N ARG A 38 -5.74 16.96 10.85
CA ARG A 38 -6.37 15.77 11.44
C ARG A 38 -7.90 15.81 11.41
N ASN A 39 -8.48 16.21 10.30
CA ASN A 39 -9.92 16.45 10.18
C ASN A 39 -10.57 15.70 8.99
N PHE A 40 -10.14 14.47 8.74
CA PHE A 40 -10.73 13.65 7.70
C PHE A 40 -11.91 12.84 8.24
N GLY A 41 -13.07 12.94 7.57
CA GLY A 41 -14.27 12.16 7.88
C GLY A 41 -14.17 10.71 7.37
N ALA A 42 -15.25 9.95 7.51
CA ALA A 42 -15.29 8.52 7.18
C ALA A 42 -14.93 8.21 5.72
N VAL A 43 -15.55 8.91 4.77
CA VAL A 43 -15.35 8.64 3.33
C VAL A 43 -13.92 8.93 2.89
N PRO A 44 -13.35 10.14 3.14
CA PRO A 44 -11.94 10.39 2.78
C PRO A 44 -10.98 9.42 3.47
N THR A 45 -11.21 9.06 4.74
CA THR A 45 -10.37 8.10 5.44
C THR A 45 -10.41 6.72 4.80
N ALA A 46 -11.61 6.18 4.51
CA ALA A 46 -11.76 4.85 3.94
C ALA A 46 -11.22 4.76 2.51
N LEU A 47 -11.59 5.72 1.66
CA LEU A 47 -11.14 5.73 0.26
C LEU A 47 -9.65 5.96 0.15
N SER A 48 -9.07 6.84 0.98
CA SER A 48 -7.63 7.07 1.00
C SER A 48 -6.86 5.86 1.55
N VAL A 49 -7.36 5.16 2.57
CA VAL A 49 -6.78 3.87 3.02
C VAL A 49 -6.79 2.88 1.87
N GLY A 50 -7.92 2.67 1.23
CA GLY A 50 -8.06 1.69 0.16
C GLY A 50 -7.23 2.04 -1.08
N ALA A 51 -7.30 3.29 -1.55
CA ALA A 51 -6.57 3.73 -2.72
C ALA A 51 -5.04 3.65 -2.52
N SER A 52 -4.54 4.11 -1.35
CA SER A 52 -3.10 4.09 -1.05
C SER A 52 -2.52 2.69 -0.87
N ASP A 53 -3.35 1.70 -0.52
CA ASP A 53 -2.96 0.30 -0.39
C ASP A 53 -3.06 -0.46 -1.72
N SER A 54 -3.90 -0.02 -2.65
CA SER A 54 -4.19 -0.73 -3.89
C SER A 54 -2.96 -0.98 -4.75
N SER A 55 -2.12 0.01 -4.93
CA SER A 55 -0.92 -0.01 -5.78
C SER A 55 -1.18 -0.51 -7.23
N GLY A 56 -0.17 -0.47 -8.09
CA GLY A 56 -0.24 -1.09 -9.40
C GLY A 56 -0.50 -2.61 -9.35
N TRP A 57 -0.17 -3.24 -8.21
CA TRP A 57 -0.32 -4.67 -7.99
C TRP A 57 -1.76 -5.17 -8.20
N VAL A 58 -2.76 -4.38 -7.86
CA VAL A 58 -4.20 -4.75 -7.98
C VAL A 58 -4.61 -5.06 -9.41
N PHE A 59 -4.05 -4.35 -10.39
CA PHE A 59 -4.35 -4.52 -11.81
C PHE A 59 -3.30 -5.33 -12.58
N THR A 60 -2.15 -5.60 -11.97
CA THR A 60 -1.06 -6.36 -12.57
C THR A 60 -0.82 -7.66 -11.81
N GLY A 61 -0.11 -7.64 -10.70
CA GLY A 61 0.28 -8.83 -9.95
C GLY A 61 -0.91 -9.68 -9.48
N ALA A 62 -1.97 -9.07 -8.94
CA ALA A 62 -3.17 -9.77 -8.50
C ALA A 62 -3.93 -10.41 -9.67
N VAL A 63 -4.06 -9.68 -10.77
CA VAL A 63 -4.68 -10.18 -12.00
C VAL A 63 -3.86 -11.31 -12.61
N GLY A 64 -2.53 -11.12 -12.70
CA GLY A 64 -1.61 -12.15 -13.19
C GLY A 64 -1.61 -13.40 -12.34
N PHE A 65 -1.63 -13.25 -11.01
CA PHE A 65 -1.76 -14.36 -10.09
C PHE A 65 -3.08 -15.13 -10.30
N ALA A 66 -4.21 -14.43 -10.39
CA ALA A 66 -5.49 -15.05 -10.65
C ALA A 66 -5.61 -15.66 -12.06
N TYR A 67 -4.90 -15.11 -13.04
CA TYR A 67 -4.78 -15.70 -14.39
C TYR A 67 -4.12 -17.08 -14.35
N VAL A 68 -3.09 -17.25 -13.50
CA VAL A 68 -2.30 -18.50 -13.39
C VAL A 68 -2.93 -19.48 -12.40
N TYR A 69 -3.27 -19.01 -11.19
CA TYR A 69 -3.67 -19.83 -10.04
C TYR A 69 -5.17 -19.78 -9.74
N GLY A 70 -5.93 -19.03 -10.53
CA GLY A 70 -7.38 -19.00 -10.48
C GLY A 70 -7.99 -18.54 -9.16
N ALA A 71 -8.99 -19.26 -8.71
CA ALA A 71 -9.79 -18.96 -7.51
C ALA A 71 -8.99 -19.02 -6.21
N SER A 72 -7.80 -19.62 -6.18
CA SER A 72 -6.93 -19.62 -5.00
C SER A 72 -6.50 -18.21 -4.54
N MET A 73 -6.56 -17.22 -5.43
CA MET A 73 -6.41 -15.79 -5.11
C MET A 73 -7.38 -15.31 -4.02
N MET A 74 -8.52 -15.99 -3.83
CA MET A 74 -9.48 -15.66 -2.77
C MET A 74 -8.90 -15.71 -1.36
N TRP A 75 -7.82 -16.48 -1.12
CA TRP A 75 -7.15 -16.48 0.19
C TRP A 75 -6.53 -15.14 0.54
N ILE A 76 -6.03 -14.42 -0.46
CA ILE A 76 -5.59 -13.04 -0.28
C ILE A 76 -6.80 -12.16 0.10
N CYS A 77 -7.95 -12.34 -0.57
CA CYS A 77 -9.18 -11.62 -0.23
C CYS A 77 -9.58 -11.85 1.24
N VAL A 78 -9.57 -13.10 1.70
CA VAL A 78 -9.86 -13.45 3.10
C VAL A 78 -8.88 -12.78 4.05
N GLY A 79 -7.57 -12.93 3.79
CA GLY A 79 -6.53 -12.36 4.64
C GLY A 79 -6.60 -10.83 4.73
N TYR A 80 -6.72 -10.16 3.59
CA TYR A 80 -6.83 -8.69 3.54
C TYR A 80 -8.11 -8.19 4.20
N THR A 81 -9.25 -8.88 4.02
CA THR A 81 -10.52 -8.52 4.68
C THR A 81 -10.41 -8.63 6.19
N VAL A 82 -9.83 -9.73 6.69
CA VAL A 82 -9.58 -9.89 8.13
C VAL A 82 -8.58 -8.87 8.63
N GLY A 83 -7.49 -8.64 7.89
CA GLY A 83 -6.46 -7.67 8.24
C GLY A 83 -6.99 -6.25 8.35
N ILE A 84 -7.75 -5.77 7.37
CA ILE A 84 -8.31 -4.42 7.40
C ILE A 84 -9.38 -4.28 8.48
N PHE A 85 -10.22 -5.30 8.69
CA PHE A 85 -11.17 -5.33 9.78
C PHE A 85 -10.47 -5.21 11.14
N CYS A 86 -9.47 -6.05 11.41
CA CYS A 86 -8.67 -5.99 12.63
C CYS A 86 -7.97 -4.64 12.79
N ASN A 87 -7.49 -4.05 11.71
CA ASN A 87 -6.84 -2.74 11.72
C ASN A 87 -7.81 -1.64 12.17
N TYR A 88 -9.03 -1.60 11.62
CA TYR A 88 -10.03 -0.62 12.02
C TYR A 88 -10.60 -0.84 13.43
N VAL A 89 -10.71 -2.08 13.88
CA VAL A 89 -11.31 -2.41 15.20
C VAL A 89 -10.29 -2.28 16.33
N PHE A 90 -9.11 -2.83 16.14
CA PHE A 90 -8.13 -2.94 17.23
C PHE A 90 -7.05 -1.87 17.16
N VAL A 91 -6.51 -1.55 15.98
CA VAL A 91 -5.37 -0.63 15.86
C VAL A 91 -5.82 0.82 15.77
N ALA A 92 -6.72 1.14 14.85
CA ALA A 92 -7.07 2.52 14.51
C ALA A 92 -7.60 3.34 15.69
N PRO A 93 -8.58 2.87 16.51
CA PRO A 93 -9.10 3.66 17.61
C PRO A 93 -8.07 3.86 18.72
N ALA A 94 -7.28 2.83 19.03
CA ALA A 94 -6.27 2.92 20.08
C ALA A 94 -5.12 3.86 19.69
N LEU A 95 -4.61 3.73 18.45
CA LEU A 95 -3.57 4.58 17.88
C LEU A 95 -4.04 6.04 17.80
N ARG A 96 -5.25 6.29 17.27
CA ARG A 96 -5.81 7.63 17.14
C ARG A 96 -5.96 8.30 18.51
N ARG A 97 -6.55 7.62 19.50
CA ARG A 97 -6.71 8.17 20.86
C ARG A 97 -5.38 8.55 21.50
N PHE A 98 -4.36 7.68 21.35
CA PHE A 98 -3.04 7.98 21.87
C PHE A 98 -2.43 9.20 21.18
N THR A 99 -2.42 9.22 19.84
CA THR A 99 -1.78 10.30 19.06
C THR A 99 -2.48 11.65 19.22
N ARG A 100 -3.81 11.65 19.46
CA ARG A 100 -4.55 12.88 19.80
C ARG A 100 -4.19 13.42 21.18
N ARG A 101 -3.99 12.54 22.17
CA ARG A 101 -3.65 12.97 23.54
C ARG A 101 -2.21 13.46 23.66
N THR A 102 -1.29 12.86 22.94
CA THR A 102 0.14 13.11 23.05
C THR A 102 0.72 14.07 22.01
N GLY A 103 -0.06 14.37 20.96
CA GLY A 103 0.42 15.15 19.82
C GLY A 103 1.30 14.37 18.85
N ALA A 104 1.45 13.03 19.01
CA ALA A 104 2.25 12.24 18.08
C ALA A 104 1.78 12.41 16.63
N ALA A 105 2.72 12.76 15.74
CA ALA A 105 2.42 13.10 14.35
C ALA A 105 2.62 11.91 13.38
N SER A 106 3.34 10.88 13.81
CA SER A 106 3.77 9.75 12.98
C SER A 106 3.87 8.48 13.81
N LEU A 107 4.02 7.33 13.13
CA LEU A 107 4.30 6.05 13.80
C LEU A 107 5.63 6.06 14.57
N PRO A 108 6.76 6.56 14.03
CA PRO A 108 7.99 6.73 14.81
C PRO A 108 7.82 7.62 16.04
N HIS A 109 7.07 8.72 15.90
CA HIS A 109 6.79 9.60 17.02
C HIS A 109 5.90 8.95 18.08
N TYR A 110 4.91 8.14 17.65
CA TYR A 110 4.10 7.31 18.56
C TYR A 110 4.98 6.41 19.44
N PHE A 111 5.90 5.65 18.83
CA PHE A 111 6.79 4.76 19.60
C PHE A 111 7.70 5.54 20.56
N ALA A 112 8.20 6.70 20.13
CA ALA A 112 9.06 7.54 20.97
C ALA A 112 8.33 8.05 22.21
N LEU A 113 7.08 8.50 22.06
CA LEU A 113 6.27 9.00 23.18
C LEU A 113 5.70 7.88 24.06
N ARG A 114 5.47 6.70 23.48
CA ARG A 114 4.96 5.52 24.21
C ARG A 114 6.02 4.90 25.10
N PHE A 115 7.30 4.99 24.70
CA PHE A 115 8.45 4.41 25.39
C PHE A 115 9.59 5.42 25.53
N PRO A 116 9.47 6.43 26.42
CA PRO A 116 10.42 7.54 26.53
C PRO A 116 11.85 7.06 26.83
N GLU A 117 12.01 5.95 27.55
CA GLU A 117 13.31 5.37 27.92
C GLU A 117 14.14 4.88 26.71
N CYS A 118 13.49 4.58 25.60
CA CYS A 118 14.10 4.20 24.32
C CYS A 118 13.70 5.13 23.18
N GLY A 119 13.06 6.26 23.46
CA GLY A 119 12.34 7.09 22.50
C GLY A 119 13.17 7.51 21.29
N ALA A 120 14.38 8.05 21.50
CA ALA A 120 15.25 8.48 20.41
C ALA A 120 15.68 7.29 19.51
N ARG A 121 16.00 6.14 20.10
CA ARG A 121 16.41 4.94 19.36
C ARG A 121 15.27 4.35 18.55
N LEU A 122 14.08 4.27 19.14
CA LEU A 122 12.87 3.80 18.46
C LEU A 122 12.48 4.72 17.30
N ARG A 123 12.53 6.04 17.56
CA ARG A 123 12.23 7.03 16.53
C ARG A 123 13.19 6.93 15.36
N LEU A 124 14.50 6.84 15.64
CA LEU A 124 15.51 6.69 14.60
C LEU A 124 15.35 5.39 13.81
N ALA A 125 15.22 4.24 14.49
CA ALA A 125 15.07 2.94 13.83
C ALA A 125 13.83 2.88 12.94
N ALA A 126 12.67 3.27 13.48
CA ALA A 126 11.42 3.29 12.71
C ALA A 126 11.48 4.27 11.53
N SER A 127 12.09 5.46 11.72
CA SER A 127 12.24 6.44 10.66
C SER A 127 13.19 5.99 9.55
N ALA A 128 14.31 5.37 9.91
CA ALA A 128 15.24 4.82 8.92
C ALA A 128 14.59 3.74 8.07
N LEU A 129 13.85 2.81 8.69
CA LEU A 129 13.11 1.78 7.98
C LEU A 129 12.09 2.39 7.00
N ILE A 130 11.27 3.35 7.46
CA ILE A 130 10.27 4.00 6.62
C ILE A 130 10.93 4.74 5.46
N ALA A 131 11.96 5.55 5.72
CA ALA A 131 12.62 6.35 4.69
C ALA A 131 13.22 5.46 3.59
N VAL A 132 13.93 4.39 3.97
CA VAL A 132 14.57 3.47 3.02
C VAL A 132 13.52 2.68 2.25
N PHE A 133 12.65 1.94 2.94
CA PHE A 133 11.72 1.04 2.27
C PHE A 133 10.64 1.77 1.47
N PHE A 134 10.22 2.96 1.89
CA PHE A 134 9.26 3.75 1.12
C PHE A 134 9.88 4.37 -0.13
N THR A 135 11.15 4.75 -0.10
CA THR A 135 11.84 5.21 -1.31
C THR A 135 11.98 4.07 -2.34
N VAL A 136 12.35 2.87 -1.87
CA VAL A 136 12.42 1.67 -2.73
C VAL A 136 11.03 1.27 -3.24
N TYR A 137 10.02 1.30 -2.39
CA TYR A 137 8.65 1.00 -2.77
C TYR A 137 8.12 2.00 -3.82
N ALA A 138 8.42 3.30 -3.65
CA ALA A 138 8.08 4.34 -4.62
C ALA A 138 8.74 4.09 -5.98
N ALA A 139 10.02 3.67 -6.01
CA ALA A 139 10.69 3.26 -7.24
C ALA A 139 9.98 2.08 -7.92
N GLY A 140 9.53 1.08 -7.14
CA GLY A 140 8.74 -0.03 -7.66
C GLY A 140 7.41 0.40 -8.28
N GLN A 141 6.71 1.37 -7.68
CA GLN A 141 5.49 1.95 -8.25
C GLN A 141 5.77 2.64 -9.60
N LEU A 142 6.87 3.39 -9.70
CA LEU A 142 7.28 4.02 -10.96
C LEU A 142 7.68 3.00 -12.03
N THR A 143 8.34 1.90 -11.64
CA THR A 143 8.62 0.78 -12.55
C THR A 143 7.32 0.16 -13.07
N SER A 144 6.32 -0.04 -12.21
CA SER A 144 4.99 -0.52 -12.61
C SER A 144 4.32 0.44 -13.60
N ALA A 145 4.40 1.75 -13.35
CA ALA A 145 3.90 2.77 -14.28
C ALA A 145 4.57 2.66 -15.66
N GLY A 146 5.90 2.60 -15.68
CA GLY A 146 6.68 2.44 -16.91
C GLY A 146 6.22 1.24 -17.73
N LYS A 147 6.13 0.07 -17.09
CA LYS A 147 5.73 -1.19 -17.74
C LYS A 147 4.29 -1.17 -18.25
N VAL A 148 3.34 -0.63 -17.48
CA VAL A 148 1.92 -0.53 -17.92
C VAL A 148 1.79 0.35 -19.16
N PHE A 149 2.50 1.46 -19.22
CA PHE A 149 2.48 2.34 -20.39
C PHE A 149 3.25 1.76 -21.56
N GLU A 150 4.34 1.04 -21.33
CA GLU A 150 5.06 0.32 -22.38
C GLU A 150 4.16 -0.74 -23.03
N ALA A 151 3.41 -1.51 -22.24
CA ALA A 151 2.40 -2.45 -22.75
C ALA A 151 1.28 -1.75 -23.55
N ALA A 152 1.01 -0.47 -23.28
CA ALA A 152 0.07 0.36 -24.04
C ALA A 152 0.72 1.05 -25.28
N GLY A 153 1.98 0.75 -25.59
CA GLY A 153 2.70 1.28 -26.75
C GLY A 153 3.38 2.62 -26.54
N PHE A 154 3.59 3.04 -25.29
CA PHE A 154 4.32 4.26 -24.93
C PHE A 154 5.76 3.96 -24.49
N SER A 155 6.60 4.98 -24.46
CA SER A 155 7.97 4.84 -23.94
C SER A 155 7.96 4.60 -22.42
N TYR A 156 8.64 3.54 -21.96
CA TYR A 156 8.84 3.23 -20.54
C TYR A 156 9.39 4.43 -19.77
N GLY A 157 10.51 4.98 -20.23
CA GLY A 157 11.16 6.11 -19.56
C GLY A 157 10.29 7.35 -19.49
N ALA A 158 9.58 7.69 -20.57
CA ALA A 158 8.65 8.83 -20.57
C ALA A 158 7.52 8.63 -19.53
N ALA A 159 7.00 7.42 -19.39
CA ALA A 159 5.97 7.10 -18.41
C ALA A 159 6.48 7.19 -16.96
N VAL A 160 7.68 6.68 -16.69
CA VAL A 160 8.34 6.79 -15.36
C VAL A 160 8.47 8.26 -14.96
N TRP A 161 9.03 9.11 -15.83
CA TRP A 161 9.23 10.53 -15.54
C TRP A 161 7.92 11.30 -15.44
N ALA A 162 6.92 11.01 -16.27
CA ALA A 162 5.60 11.64 -16.18
C ALA A 162 4.89 11.29 -14.86
N ALA A 163 4.94 10.01 -14.46
CA ALA A 163 4.39 9.55 -13.20
C ALA A 163 5.07 10.20 -11.99
N ALA A 164 6.41 10.19 -11.99
CA ALA A 164 7.21 10.80 -10.92
C ALA A 164 6.94 12.31 -10.84
N PHE A 165 6.90 13.01 -11.96
CA PHE A 165 6.58 14.43 -11.99
C PHE A 165 5.17 14.70 -11.44
N ALA A 166 4.16 13.98 -11.93
CA ALA A 166 2.78 14.19 -11.52
C ALA A 166 2.61 13.98 -10.01
N ALA A 167 2.99 12.81 -9.49
CA ALA A 167 2.85 12.50 -8.06
C ALA A 167 3.64 13.47 -7.17
N THR A 168 4.89 13.75 -7.54
CA THR A 168 5.74 14.67 -6.79
C THR A 168 5.19 16.09 -6.81
N PHE A 169 4.70 16.57 -7.95
CA PHE A 169 4.29 17.96 -8.13
C PHE A 169 3.05 18.32 -7.31
N TYR A 170 1.96 17.55 -7.40
CA TYR A 170 0.77 17.88 -6.61
C TYR A 170 0.96 17.61 -5.12
N THR A 171 1.78 16.62 -4.75
CA THR A 171 2.16 16.37 -3.36
C THR A 171 3.04 17.51 -2.80
N PHE A 172 3.97 18.02 -3.59
CA PHE A 172 4.79 19.20 -3.27
C PHE A 172 3.94 20.45 -3.02
N LEU A 173 2.87 20.65 -3.79
CA LEU A 173 1.95 21.77 -3.61
C LEU A 173 1.13 21.65 -2.32
N GLY A 174 0.34 20.59 -2.19
CA GLY A 174 -0.71 20.49 -1.17
C GLY A 174 -0.42 19.53 -0.02
N GLY A 175 0.75 18.85 0.01
CA GLY A 175 1.15 17.93 1.07
C GLY A 175 0.15 16.78 1.27
N TYR A 176 0.03 16.32 2.50
CA TYR A 176 -0.83 15.19 2.86
C TYR A 176 -2.34 15.43 2.57
N ARG A 177 -2.79 16.68 2.65
CA ARG A 177 -4.18 17.02 2.31
C ARG A 177 -4.47 16.78 0.82
N ALA A 178 -3.52 17.13 -0.07
CA ALA A 178 -3.66 16.85 -1.48
C ALA A 178 -3.73 15.34 -1.72
N VAL A 179 -2.83 14.58 -1.11
CA VAL A 179 -2.79 13.10 -1.20
C VAL A 179 -4.14 12.49 -0.84
N VAL A 180 -4.73 12.84 0.31
CA VAL A 180 -6.01 12.27 0.71
C VAL A 180 -7.15 12.60 -0.28
N TRP A 181 -7.19 13.80 -0.83
CA TRP A 181 -8.26 14.18 -1.76
C TRP A 181 -8.03 13.64 -3.18
N THR A 182 -6.78 13.49 -3.62
CA THR A 182 -6.47 12.75 -4.86
C THR A 182 -6.81 11.27 -4.72
N ASP A 183 -6.51 10.65 -3.56
CA ASP A 183 -6.90 9.28 -3.25
C ASP A 183 -8.41 9.05 -3.34
N VAL A 184 -9.23 10.02 -2.90
CA VAL A 184 -10.69 9.92 -3.02
C VAL A 184 -11.11 9.84 -4.49
N ALA A 185 -10.57 10.71 -5.35
CA ALA A 185 -10.88 10.72 -6.77
C ALA A 185 -10.35 9.46 -7.48
N GLN A 186 -9.12 9.06 -7.17
CA GLN A 186 -8.47 7.85 -7.71
C GLN A 186 -9.21 6.60 -7.26
N GLY A 187 -9.62 6.56 -6.00
CA GLY A 187 -10.36 5.45 -5.43
C GLY A 187 -11.68 5.17 -6.15
N VAL A 188 -12.40 6.21 -6.51
CA VAL A 188 -13.64 6.03 -7.30
C VAL A 188 -13.35 5.38 -8.65
N ALA A 189 -12.28 5.81 -9.34
CA ALA A 189 -11.89 5.23 -10.63
C ALA A 189 -11.46 3.75 -10.48
N ILE A 190 -10.65 3.45 -9.46
CA ILE A 190 -10.20 2.08 -9.15
C ILE A 190 -11.40 1.16 -8.90
N LEU A 191 -12.31 1.55 -8.00
CA LEU A 191 -13.50 0.76 -7.68
C LEU A 191 -14.41 0.57 -8.90
N ALA A 192 -14.60 1.63 -9.71
CA ALA A 192 -15.42 1.53 -10.91
C ALA A 192 -14.88 0.46 -11.88
N VAL A 193 -13.58 0.45 -12.14
CA VAL A 193 -12.97 -0.56 -13.01
C VAL A 193 -13.06 -1.96 -12.40
N LEU A 194 -12.75 -2.11 -11.11
CA LEU A 194 -12.77 -3.41 -10.42
C LEU A 194 -14.19 -3.99 -10.25
N ALA A 195 -15.23 -3.18 -10.28
CA ALA A 195 -16.61 -3.63 -10.21
C ALA A 195 -17.23 -3.85 -11.60
N LEU A 196 -17.06 -2.91 -12.52
CA LEU A 196 -17.77 -2.90 -13.80
C LEU A 196 -17.17 -3.86 -14.83
N PHE A 197 -15.84 -3.92 -14.95
CA PHE A 197 -15.20 -4.75 -15.97
C PHE A 197 -15.38 -6.24 -15.72
N PRO A 198 -15.18 -6.78 -14.50
CA PRO A 198 -15.49 -8.19 -14.24
C PRO A 198 -16.94 -8.53 -14.52
N ALA A 199 -17.88 -7.66 -14.10
CA ALA A 199 -19.31 -7.87 -14.38
C ALA A 199 -19.59 -7.93 -15.88
N ALA A 200 -19.02 -6.98 -16.66
CA ALA A 200 -19.16 -6.96 -18.11
C ALA A 200 -18.59 -8.24 -18.78
N PHE A 201 -17.42 -8.70 -18.33
CA PHE A 201 -16.79 -9.91 -18.86
C PHE A 201 -17.58 -11.18 -18.52
N VAL A 202 -18.13 -11.28 -17.31
CA VAL A 202 -19.01 -12.39 -16.91
C VAL A 202 -20.27 -12.41 -17.77
N MET A 203 -20.88 -11.25 -18.02
CA MET A 203 -22.04 -11.15 -18.91
C MET A 203 -21.69 -11.54 -20.36
N GLN A 204 -20.55 -11.09 -20.88
CA GLN A 204 -20.06 -11.44 -22.21
C GLN A 204 -19.75 -12.95 -22.33
N ALA A 205 -19.37 -13.61 -21.25
CA ALA A 205 -19.17 -15.05 -21.21
C ALA A 205 -20.48 -15.86 -21.26
N GLY A 206 -21.64 -15.21 -21.18
CA GLY A 206 -22.95 -15.83 -21.12
C GLY A 206 -23.56 -15.93 -19.73
N GLY A 207 -23.09 -15.08 -18.80
CA GLY A 207 -23.53 -15.00 -17.42
C GLY A 207 -22.70 -15.87 -16.47
N TRP A 208 -23.05 -15.80 -15.20
CA TRP A 208 -22.26 -16.39 -14.11
C TRP A 208 -22.02 -17.89 -14.26
N HIS A 209 -23.07 -18.66 -14.56
CA HIS A 209 -22.93 -20.10 -14.72
C HIS A 209 -22.04 -20.48 -15.91
N ALA A 210 -22.26 -19.84 -17.07
CA ALA A 210 -21.47 -20.09 -18.27
C ALA A 210 -19.99 -19.70 -18.09
N PHE A 211 -19.73 -18.64 -17.35
CA PHE A 211 -18.36 -18.19 -17.02
C PHE A 211 -17.56 -19.28 -16.30
N TRP A 212 -18.12 -19.84 -15.22
CA TRP A 212 -17.47 -20.92 -14.48
C TRP A 212 -17.36 -22.22 -15.26
N ALA A 213 -18.41 -22.59 -16.02
CA ALA A 213 -18.36 -23.76 -16.86
C ALA A 213 -17.26 -23.69 -17.93
N LYS A 214 -17.08 -22.52 -18.56
CA LYS A 214 -15.99 -22.30 -19.52
C LYS A 214 -14.61 -22.36 -18.88
N LEU A 215 -14.43 -21.79 -17.69
CA LEU A 215 -13.17 -21.90 -16.97
C LEU A 215 -12.83 -23.34 -16.60
N TRP A 216 -13.84 -24.13 -16.19
CA TRP A 216 -13.68 -25.57 -15.92
C TRP A 216 -13.16 -26.32 -17.14
N THR A 217 -13.65 -25.99 -18.35
CA THR A 217 -13.18 -26.65 -19.59
C THR A 217 -11.77 -26.25 -20.00
N ILE A 218 -11.29 -25.07 -19.56
CA ILE A 218 -9.91 -24.63 -19.81
C ILE A 218 -8.94 -25.37 -18.89
N ASP A 219 -9.19 -25.32 -17.58
CA ASP A 219 -8.40 -26.00 -16.56
C ASP A 219 -9.22 -26.07 -15.25
N PRO A 220 -9.64 -27.27 -14.80
CA PRO A 220 -10.32 -27.42 -13.52
C PRO A 220 -9.54 -26.90 -12.31
N ALA A 221 -8.21 -26.86 -12.38
CA ALA A 221 -7.35 -26.36 -11.33
C ALA A 221 -7.56 -24.86 -11.05
N LEU A 222 -8.02 -24.08 -12.05
CA LEU A 222 -8.38 -22.67 -11.88
C LEU A 222 -9.52 -22.42 -10.88
N LEU A 223 -10.34 -23.46 -10.64
CA LEU A 223 -11.45 -23.39 -9.68
C LEU A 223 -11.09 -23.99 -8.31
N SER A 224 -9.85 -24.48 -8.17
CA SER A 224 -9.36 -25.06 -6.93
C SER A 224 -8.95 -23.96 -5.93
N ALA A 225 -9.44 -24.07 -4.70
CA ALA A 225 -8.96 -23.21 -3.60
C ALA A 225 -7.49 -23.50 -3.21
N GLY A 226 -6.99 -24.70 -3.53
CA GLY A 226 -5.60 -25.09 -3.26
C GLY A 226 -4.61 -24.63 -4.32
N GLY A 227 -5.04 -24.02 -5.44
CA GLY A 227 -4.12 -23.60 -6.51
C GLY A 227 -3.27 -24.72 -7.10
N GLY A 228 -3.80 -25.95 -7.15
CA GLY A 228 -3.06 -27.14 -7.58
C GLY A 228 -2.30 -27.88 -6.47
N HIS A 229 -2.21 -27.32 -5.27
CA HIS A 229 -1.61 -27.95 -4.09
C HIS A 229 -2.61 -28.86 -3.37
N THR A 230 -2.12 -29.86 -2.61
CA THR A 230 -2.94 -30.81 -1.83
C THR A 230 -2.39 -31.00 -0.42
N GLY A 231 -3.24 -31.44 0.53
CA GLY A 231 -2.83 -31.72 1.91
C GLY A 231 -2.14 -30.54 2.60
N ALA A 232 -1.03 -30.79 3.28
CA ALA A 232 -0.30 -29.78 4.05
C ALA A 232 0.25 -28.64 3.18
N SER A 233 0.62 -28.92 1.91
CA SER A 233 1.10 -27.88 1.01
C SER A 233 -0.02 -26.91 0.58
N ALA A 234 -1.26 -27.39 0.41
CA ALA A 234 -2.42 -26.53 0.16
C ALA A 234 -2.71 -25.61 1.36
N PHE A 235 -2.62 -26.14 2.57
CA PHE A 235 -2.77 -25.33 3.79
C PHE A 235 -1.67 -24.27 3.90
N ALA A 236 -0.40 -24.63 3.70
CA ALA A 236 0.72 -23.69 3.74
C ALA A 236 0.58 -22.59 2.67
N PHE A 237 0.16 -22.96 1.45
CA PHE A 237 -0.11 -22.05 0.36
C PHE A 237 -1.24 -21.07 0.71
N ALA A 238 -2.39 -21.57 1.18
CA ALA A 238 -3.52 -20.74 1.59
C ALA A 238 -3.17 -19.80 2.77
N ALA A 239 -2.49 -20.32 3.81
CA ALA A 239 -2.02 -19.56 4.94
C ALA A 239 -1.01 -18.47 4.53
N GLY A 240 -0.10 -18.79 3.61
CA GLY A 240 0.83 -17.84 3.01
C GLY A 240 0.12 -16.68 2.33
N LEU A 241 -0.84 -16.97 1.47
CA LEU A 241 -1.64 -15.95 0.79
C LEU A 241 -2.47 -15.10 1.77
N ALA A 242 -3.14 -15.74 2.73
CA ALA A 242 -3.96 -15.05 3.73
C ALA A 242 -3.10 -14.17 4.68
N SER A 243 -1.85 -14.52 4.90
CA SER A 243 -0.96 -13.77 5.80
C SER A 243 -0.65 -12.35 5.32
N GLY A 244 -0.88 -12.04 4.04
CA GLY A 244 -0.78 -10.66 3.52
C GLY A 244 -1.60 -9.64 4.31
N GLY A 245 -2.73 -10.06 4.91
CA GLY A 245 -3.53 -9.21 5.79
C GLY A 245 -2.82 -8.71 7.04
N LEU A 246 -1.84 -9.46 7.56
CA LEU A 246 -1.00 -9.02 8.67
C LEU A 246 -0.17 -7.78 8.28
N GLY A 247 0.25 -7.72 7.00
CA GLY A 247 1.01 -6.61 6.47
C GLY A 247 0.29 -5.27 6.60
N LEU A 248 -1.02 -5.25 6.37
CA LEU A 248 -1.84 -4.04 6.44
C LEU A 248 -1.77 -3.33 7.80
N MET A 249 -1.69 -4.11 8.89
CA MET A 249 -1.67 -3.56 10.24
C MET A 249 -0.36 -2.86 10.61
N GLY A 250 0.70 -3.09 9.83
CA GLY A 250 2.00 -2.47 10.03
C GLY A 250 2.36 -1.40 9.00
N GLN A 251 1.51 -1.11 8.00
CA GLN A 251 1.83 -0.14 6.96
C GLN A 251 1.74 1.31 7.45
N PRO A 252 2.84 2.06 7.55
CA PRO A 252 2.81 3.41 8.06
C PRO A 252 1.88 4.36 7.29
N HIS A 253 1.76 4.19 5.98
CA HIS A 253 0.88 5.01 5.16
C HIS A 253 -0.61 4.75 5.46
N ILE A 254 -1.01 3.53 5.77
CA ILE A 254 -2.37 3.19 6.24
C ILE A 254 -2.60 3.78 7.64
N LEU A 255 -1.66 3.54 8.57
CA LEU A 255 -1.75 4.01 9.95
C LEU A 255 -1.85 5.53 10.05
N GLN A 256 -1.22 6.27 9.13
CA GLN A 256 -1.31 7.73 9.06
C GLN A 256 -2.75 8.21 8.83
N ARG A 257 -3.56 7.49 8.02
CA ARG A 257 -4.99 7.81 7.81
C ARG A 257 -5.79 7.70 9.11
N PHE A 258 -5.43 6.76 9.97
CA PHE A 258 -6.08 6.63 11.29
C PHE A 258 -5.66 7.73 12.25
N ILE A 259 -4.38 8.13 12.24
CA ILE A 259 -3.87 9.26 13.03
C ILE A 259 -4.58 10.56 12.65
N THR A 260 -4.91 10.74 11.38
CA THR A 260 -5.49 11.97 10.83
C THR A 260 -7.02 11.96 10.76
N ALA A 261 -7.67 10.85 11.12
CA ALA A 261 -9.13 10.77 11.18
C ALA A 261 -9.71 11.74 12.24
N ARG A 262 -10.84 12.35 11.90
CA ARG A 262 -11.49 13.39 12.71
C ARG A 262 -11.89 12.89 14.10
N ASP A 263 -12.61 11.79 14.17
CA ASP A 263 -13.18 11.23 15.40
C ASP A 263 -13.35 9.69 15.31
N ASP A 264 -13.69 9.06 16.45
CA ASP A 264 -13.86 7.60 16.52
C ASP A 264 -15.10 7.14 15.72
N ARG A 265 -16.12 8.00 15.57
CA ARG A 265 -17.29 7.72 14.74
C ARG A 265 -16.91 7.66 13.26
N SER A 266 -16.07 8.58 12.80
CA SER A 266 -15.53 8.56 11.43
C SER A 266 -14.73 7.28 11.16
N LEU A 267 -13.94 6.80 12.13
CA LEU A 267 -13.23 5.53 12.01
C LEU A 267 -14.17 4.32 11.93
N SER A 268 -15.21 4.27 12.78
CA SER A 268 -16.18 3.17 12.77
C SER A 268 -16.95 3.11 11.45
N GLN A 269 -17.33 4.26 10.90
CA GLN A 269 -17.97 4.35 9.59
C GLN A 269 -16.99 3.99 8.46
N ALA A 270 -15.73 4.44 8.56
CA ALA A 270 -14.68 4.11 7.61
C ALA A 270 -14.36 2.60 7.60
N ALA A 271 -14.53 1.91 8.72
CA ALA A 271 -14.35 0.45 8.80
C ALA A 271 -15.28 -0.31 7.84
N VAL A 272 -16.56 0.05 7.81
CA VAL A 272 -17.54 -0.57 6.91
C VAL A 272 -17.15 -0.33 5.44
N LEU A 273 -16.80 0.91 5.10
CA LEU A 273 -16.38 1.29 3.75
C LEU A 273 -15.06 0.63 3.36
N GLY A 274 -14.10 0.54 4.29
CA GLY A 274 -12.80 -0.09 4.06
C GLY A 274 -12.89 -1.60 3.86
N VAL A 275 -13.75 -2.29 4.61
CA VAL A 275 -14.02 -3.72 4.39
C VAL A 275 -14.70 -3.93 3.04
N ALA A 276 -15.71 -3.13 2.70
CA ALA A 276 -16.38 -3.19 1.39
C ALA A 276 -15.36 -2.92 0.25
N TRP A 277 -14.46 -1.95 0.44
CA TRP A 277 -13.36 -1.68 -0.50
C TRP A 277 -12.55 -2.94 -0.78
N VAL A 278 -12.02 -3.58 0.27
CA VAL A 278 -11.15 -4.76 0.12
C VAL A 278 -11.91 -5.92 -0.55
N LEU A 279 -13.17 -6.12 -0.21
CA LEU A 279 -14.00 -7.14 -0.85
C LEU A 279 -14.15 -6.89 -2.36
N ILE A 280 -14.47 -5.65 -2.77
CA ILE A 280 -14.60 -5.28 -4.20
C ILE A 280 -13.23 -5.39 -4.89
N GLN A 281 -12.18 -4.88 -4.27
CA GLN A 281 -10.83 -4.91 -4.83
C GLN A 281 -10.35 -6.34 -5.10
N ALA A 282 -10.38 -7.19 -4.09
CA ALA A 282 -9.82 -8.53 -4.19
C ALA A 282 -10.68 -9.46 -5.06
N SER A 283 -12.01 -9.39 -4.94
CA SER A 283 -12.90 -10.13 -5.83
C SER A 283 -12.83 -9.62 -7.27
N GLY A 284 -12.79 -8.30 -7.45
CA GLY A 284 -12.66 -7.68 -8.77
C GLY A 284 -11.37 -8.07 -9.47
N SER A 285 -10.21 -8.00 -8.80
CA SER A 285 -8.92 -8.42 -9.36
C SER A 285 -8.91 -9.92 -9.70
N THR A 286 -9.49 -10.76 -8.83
CA THR A 286 -9.61 -12.20 -9.08
C THR A 286 -10.45 -12.47 -10.33
N LEU A 287 -11.63 -11.87 -10.44
CA LEU A 287 -12.51 -12.03 -11.59
C LEU A 287 -11.91 -11.45 -12.88
N LEU A 288 -11.15 -10.34 -12.79
CA LEU A 288 -10.41 -9.82 -13.94
C LEU A 288 -9.36 -10.81 -14.44
N GLY A 289 -8.57 -11.42 -13.54
CA GLY A 289 -7.58 -12.42 -13.91
C GLY A 289 -8.18 -13.64 -14.57
N LEU A 290 -9.27 -14.18 -14.00
CA LEU A 290 -10.03 -15.29 -14.58
C LEU A 290 -10.66 -14.91 -15.93
N SER A 291 -11.17 -13.70 -16.07
CA SER A 291 -11.71 -13.19 -17.34
C SER A 291 -10.62 -13.07 -18.40
N CYS A 292 -9.44 -12.56 -18.02
CA CYS A 292 -8.29 -12.53 -18.91
C CYS A 292 -7.87 -13.93 -19.35
N ARG A 293 -7.86 -14.92 -18.46
CA ARG A 293 -7.56 -16.31 -18.78
C ARG A 293 -8.55 -16.90 -19.80
N LEU A 294 -9.83 -16.57 -19.65
CA LEU A 294 -10.88 -17.01 -20.57
C LEU A 294 -10.76 -16.37 -21.95
N MET A 295 -10.42 -15.07 -22.02
CA MET A 295 -10.44 -14.27 -23.25
C MET A 295 -9.11 -14.20 -23.98
N LEU A 296 -8.01 -14.42 -23.27
CA LEU A 296 -6.64 -14.48 -23.76
C LEU A 296 -5.97 -15.75 -23.23
N PRO A 297 -6.15 -16.91 -23.89
CA PRO A 297 -5.63 -18.19 -23.41
C PRO A 297 -4.11 -18.24 -23.26
N SER A 298 -3.37 -17.41 -23.99
CA SER A 298 -1.92 -17.30 -23.94
C SER A 298 -1.51 -15.83 -23.94
N VAL A 299 -0.70 -15.46 -22.95
CA VAL A 299 -0.04 -14.15 -22.85
C VAL A 299 1.42 -14.37 -22.48
N ALA A 300 2.30 -13.51 -22.97
CA ALA A 300 3.74 -13.59 -22.68
C ALA A 300 4.03 -13.34 -21.20
N ASP A 301 3.31 -12.39 -20.59
CA ASP A 301 3.40 -12.09 -19.17
C ASP A 301 1.99 -11.93 -18.58
N PRO A 302 1.56 -12.84 -17.66
CA PRO A 302 0.25 -12.76 -17.02
C PRO A 302 -0.06 -11.46 -16.29
N GLU A 303 0.95 -10.73 -15.79
CA GLU A 303 0.76 -9.44 -15.11
C GLU A 303 0.22 -8.37 -16.06
N PHE A 304 0.43 -8.50 -17.37
CA PHE A 304 -0.09 -7.59 -18.39
C PHE A 304 -1.35 -8.07 -19.09
N ALA A 305 -1.93 -9.19 -18.65
CA ALA A 305 -3.11 -9.77 -19.28
C ALA A 305 -4.30 -8.78 -19.34
N PHE A 306 -4.56 -8.02 -18.26
CA PHE A 306 -5.66 -7.05 -18.24
C PHE A 306 -5.40 -5.83 -19.13
N PRO A 307 -4.29 -5.10 -19.03
CA PRO A 307 -3.96 -4.04 -19.99
C PRO A 307 -4.01 -4.52 -21.44
N ALA A 308 -3.43 -5.68 -21.74
CA ALA A 308 -3.44 -6.24 -23.10
C ALA A 308 -4.85 -6.55 -23.60
N LEU A 309 -5.71 -7.17 -22.79
CA LEU A 309 -7.09 -7.45 -23.12
C LEU A 309 -7.86 -6.17 -23.45
N VAL A 310 -7.69 -5.14 -22.61
CA VAL A 310 -8.38 -3.87 -22.79
C VAL A 310 -7.93 -3.17 -24.08
N MET A 311 -6.64 -3.14 -24.38
CA MET A 311 -6.11 -2.54 -25.60
C MET A 311 -6.56 -3.27 -26.87
N GLN A 312 -6.77 -4.60 -26.80
CA GLN A 312 -7.19 -5.40 -27.96
C GLN A 312 -8.71 -5.38 -28.20
N LYS A 313 -9.52 -5.29 -27.15
CA LYS A 313 -10.97 -5.54 -27.23
C LYS A 313 -11.84 -4.31 -27.11
N PHE A 314 -11.31 -3.20 -26.60
CA PHE A 314 -12.12 -2.01 -26.32
C PHE A 314 -11.75 -0.82 -27.20
N HIS A 315 -12.75 0.05 -27.40
CA HIS A 315 -12.53 1.32 -28.07
C HIS A 315 -11.49 2.17 -27.32
N THR A 316 -10.68 2.94 -28.03
CA THR A 316 -9.54 3.72 -27.52
C THR A 316 -9.88 4.60 -26.30
N ILE A 317 -11.10 5.15 -26.21
CA ILE A 317 -11.53 5.97 -25.07
C ILE A 317 -11.67 5.11 -23.81
N ILE A 318 -12.34 3.93 -23.94
CA ILE A 318 -12.50 2.99 -22.81
C ILE A 318 -11.14 2.48 -22.35
N ALA A 319 -10.27 2.12 -23.29
CA ALA A 319 -8.90 1.73 -22.99
C ALA A 319 -8.15 2.84 -22.24
N GLY A 320 -8.29 4.09 -22.65
CA GLY A 320 -7.73 5.25 -21.96
C GLY A 320 -8.23 5.42 -20.53
N VAL A 321 -9.53 5.22 -20.28
CA VAL A 321 -10.12 5.29 -18.94
C VAL A 321 -9.58 4.17 -18.03
N VAL A 322 -9.43 2.94 -18.56
CA VAL A 322 -8.87 1.83 -17.79
C VAL A 322 -7.39 2.08 -17.47
N VAL A 323 -6.60 2.51 -18.44
CA VAL A 323 -5.18 2.88 -18.21
C VAL A 323 -5.09 3.98 -17.16
N ALA A 324 -5.96 5.00 -17.20
CA ALA A 324 -6.03 6.05 -16.18
C ALA A 324 -6.38 5.49 -14.80
N ALA A 325 -7.27 4.50 -14.69
CA ALA A 325 -7.59 3.85 -13.40
C ALA A 325 -6.45 2.99 -12.86
N VAL A 326 -5.75 2.24 -13.72
CA VAL A 326 -4.53 1.51 -13.35
C VAL A 326 -3.46 2.49 -12.83
N PHE A 327 -3.32 3.60 -13.54
CA PHE A 327 -2.40 4.67 -13.14
C PHE A 327 -2.82 5.36 -11.84
N SER A 328 -4.13 5.46 -11.57
CA SER A 328 -4.67 5.92 -10.30
C SER A 328 -4.16 5.08 -9.13
N ALA A 329 -4.21 3.76 -9.27
CA ALA A 329 -3.76 2.83 -8.23
C ALA A 329 -2.25 2.96 -7.97
N ILE A 330 -1.46 3.20 -9.02
CA ILE A 330 -0.02 3.44 -8.90
C ILE A 330 0.26 4.77 -8.18
N LEU A 331 -0.39 5.86 -8.62
CA LEU A 331 -0.13 7.19 -8.11
C LEU A 331 -0.58 7.39 -6.67
N SER A 332 -1.74 6.82 -6.26
CA SER A 332 -2.25 6.92 -4.89
C SER A 332 -1.35 6.26 -3.86
N THR A 333 -0.65 5.20 -4.26
CA THR A 333 0.38 4.60 -3.42
C THR A 333 1.66 5.43 -3.44
N LEU A 334 2.11 5.82 -4.62
CA LEU A 334 3.35 6.58 -4.82
C LEU A 334 3.38 7.88 -4.02
N ASP A 335 2.33 8.72 -4.12
CA ASP A 335 2.26 10.00 -3.43
C ASP A 335 2.20 9.84 -1.91
N SER A 336 1.51 8.80 -1.45
CA SER A 336 1.44 8.42 -0.03
C SER A 336 2.81 8.04 0.52
N LEU A 337 3.59 7.26 -0.23
CA LEU A 337 4.96 6.88 0.15
C LEU A 337 5.88 8.10 0.18
N ILE A 338 5.80 8.96 -0.84
CA ILE A 338 6.63 10.17 -0.95
C ILE A 338 6.34 11.15 0.20
N VAL A 339 5.05 11.44 0.49
CA VAL A 339 4.71 12.39 1.54
C VAL A 339 5.08 11.88 2.93
N LEU A 340 4.91 10.57 3.18
CA LEU A 340 5.30 9.98 4.47
C LEU A 340 6.82 9.87 4.63
N ALA A 341 7.55 9.51 3.59
CA ALA A 341 9.01 9.56 3.62
C ALA A 341 9.50 10.99 3.95
N ALA A 342 8.89 12.01 3.33
CA ALA A 342 9.21 13.40 3.63
C ALA A 342 8.84 13.82 5.05
N GLN A 343 7.67 13.43 5.53
CA GLN A 343 7.26 13.64 6.92
C GLN A 343 8.25 13.01 7.90
N THR A 344 8.62 11.77 7.65
CA THR A 344 9.55 11.00 8.49
C THR A 344 10.93 11.65 8.53
N VAL A 345 11.49 12.03 7.39
CA VAL A 345 12.79 12.71 7.34
C VAL A 345 12.73 14.05 8.07
N HIS A 346 11.70 14.85 7.83
CA HIS A 346 11.61 16.18 8.44
C HIS A 346 11.25 16.10 9.92
N LEU A 347 10.05 15.57 10.26
CA LEU A 347 9.55 15.62 11.64
C LEU A 347 10.27 14.63 12.55
N ASP A 348 10.59 13.44 12.06
CA ASP A 348 11.15 12.40 12.93
C ASP A 348 12.67 12.44 13.00
N ILE A 349 13.37 12.64 11.88
CA ILE A 349 14.84 12.67 11.88
C ILE A 349 15.35 14.09 12.20
N ILE A 350 15.01 15.11 11.38
CA ILE A 350 15.59 16.46 11.53
C ILE A 350 15.15 17.10 12.86
N GLU A 351 13.85 17.14 13.13
CA GLU A 351 13.34 17.77 14.35
C GLU A 351 13.42 16.83 15.56
N GLY A 352 13.04 15.57 15.38
CA GLY A 352 12.88 14.63 16.50
C GLY A 352 14.17 14.04 17.01
N VAL A 353 15.07 13.61 16.13
CA VAL A 353 16.36 12.98 16.50
C VAL A 353 17.47 14.01 16.57
N CYS A 354 17.60 14.88 15.53
CA CYS A 354 18.64 15.90 15.48
C CYS A 354 18.33 17.16 16.32
N GLY A 355 17.11 17.30 16.83
CA GLY A 355 16.69 18.43 17.69
C GLY A 355 16.60 19.79 16.98
N ARG A 356 16.66 19.84 15.65
CA ARG A 356 16.63 21.07 14.85
C ARG A 356 15.19 21.51 14.59
N LYS A 357 14.66 22.38 15.44
CA LYS A 357 13.35 23.00 15.22
C LYS A 357 13.41 24.02 14.08
N LEU A 358 12.56 23.85 13.07
CA LEU A 358 12.43 24.77 11.95
C LEU A 358 11.23 25.73 12.19
N SER A 359 11.31 26.94 11.62
CA SER A 359 10.14 27.80 11.54
C SER A 359 9.06 27.17 10.64
N GLU A 360 7.79 27.58 10.77
CA GLU A 360 6.69 27.07 9.94
C GLU A 360 6.99 27.14 8.43
N ARG A 361 7.57 28.26 7.97
CA ARG A 361 8.01 28.40 6.56
C ARG A 361 9.18 27.50 6.24
N GLY A 362 10.12 27.32 7.16
CA GLY A 362 11.27 26.42 7.03
C GLY A 362 10.82 24.96 6.95
N ALA A 363 9.88 24.55 7.79
CA ALA A 363 9.27 23.24 7.83
C ALA A 363 8.61 22.86 6.48
N LYS A 364 7.79 23.77 5.93
CA LYS A 364 7.14 23.57 4.64
C LYS A 364 8.16 23.50 3.48
N LYS A 365 9.20 24.35 3.50
CA LYS A 365 10.28 24.29 2.50
C LYS A 365 11.10 22.99 2.61
N ALA A 366 11.46 22.56 3.80
CA ALA A 366 12.17 21.31 4.03
C ALA A 366 11.34 20.10 3.55
N GLY A 367 10.03 20.06 3.89
CA GLY A 367 9.13 19.03 3.43
C GLY A 367 9.04 18.94 1.92
N ARG A 368 8.89 20.08 1.26
CA ARG A 368 8.88 20.17 -0.20
C ARG A 368 10.19 19.72 -0.83
N ALA A 369 11.33 20.09 -0.25
CA ALA A 369 12.64 19.65 -0.74
C ALA A 369 12.82 18.13 -0.61
N VAL A 370 12.37 17.52 0.50
CA VAL A 370 12.44 16.06 0.69
C VAL A 370 11.49 15.34 -0.25
N ILE A 371 10.25 15.85 -0.46
CA ILE A 371 9.31 15.31 -1.45
C ILE A 371 9.98 15.26 -2.83
N ALA A 372 10.58 16.37 -3.27
CA ALA A 372 11.28 16.42 -4.55
C ALA A 372 12.47 15.46 -4.61
N ALA A 373 13.26 15.36 -3.53
CA ALA A 373 14.41 14.46 -3.47
C ALA A 373 13.99 12.99 -3.51
N VAL A 374 12.99 12.57 -2.73
CA VAL A 374 12.46 11.19 -2.74
C VAL A 374 11.89 10.84 -4.11
N GLY A 375 11.09 11.75 -4.69
CA GLY A 375 10.53 11.56 -6.04
C GLY A 375 11.62 11.40 -7.11
N LEU A 376 12.66 12.24 -7.07
CA LEU A 376 13.79 12.16 -8.00
C LEU A 376 14.60 10.85 -7.82
N VAL A 377 14.96 10.49 -6.58
CA VAL A 377 15.71 9.27 -6.29
C VAL A 377 14.93 8.04 -6.74
N SER A 378 13.63 7.99 -6.47
CA SER A 378 12.77 6.90 -6.89
C SER A 378 12.65 6.82 -8.43
N ALA A 379 12.58 7.98 -9.13
CA ALA A 379 12.52 8.02 -10.59
C ALA A 379 13.84 7.55 -11.23
N LEU A 380 14.98 7.99 -10.71
CA LEU A 380 16.30 7.55 -11.19
C LEU A 380 16.48 6.04 -10.97
N ALA A 381 16.06 5.51 -9.82
CA ALA A 381 16.10 4.08 -9.55
C ALA A 381 15.19 3.29 -10.51
N ALA A 382 13.98 3.78 -10.79
CA ALA A 382 13.04 3.15 -11.72
C ALA A 382 13.54 3.21 -13.18
N ALA A 383 14.18 4.32 -13.57
CA ALA A 383 14.70 4.51 -14.93
C ALA A 383 15.87 3.58 -15.27
N SER A 384 16.52 2.97 -14.27
CA SER A 384 17.61 1.99 -14.48
C SER A 384 17.15 0.66 -15.09
N GLU A 385 15.86 0.48 -15.35
CA GLU A 385 15.21 -0.71 -15.92
C GLU A 385 15.51 -2.03 -15.16
N SER A 386 15.97 -1.95 -13.92
CA SER A 386 16.24 -3.12 -13.11
C SER A 386 14.94 -3.84 -12.77
N ARG A 387 14.70 -4.99 -13.38
CA ARG A 387 13.50 -5.83 -13.13
C ARG A 387 13.37 -6.27 -11.67
N MET A 388 14.46 -6.21 -10.91
CA MET A 388 14.49 -6.57 -9.48
C MET A 388 13.65 -5.62 -8.61
N ILE A 389 13.46 -4.35 -9.03
CA ILE A 389 12.75 -3.34 -8.25
C ILE A 389 11.27 -3.73 -8.05
N PHE A 390 10.62 -4.34 -9.04
CA PHE A 390 9.22 -4.78 -8.92
C PHE A 390 9.02 -5.81 -7.78
N TRP A 391 9.90 -6.79 -7.67
CA TRP A 391 9.88 -7.77 -6.58
C TRP A 391 10.17 -7.15 -5.21
N PHE A 392 10.93 -6.03 -5.18
CA PHE A 392 11.15 -5.29 -3.95
C PHE A 392 9.89 -4.61 -3.41
N VAL A 393 8.88 -4.35 -4.24
CA VAL A 393 7.60 -3.79 -3.78
C VAL A 393 6.91 -4.74 -2.80
N LEU A 394 6.72 -6.00 -3.21
CA LEU A 394 6.10 -7.02 -2.36
C LEU A 394 6.95 -7.30 -1.12
N TYR A 395 8.26 -7.35 -1.30
CA TYR A 395 9.21 -7.52 -0.22
C TYR A 395 9.17 -6.34 0.76
N ALA A 396 9.19 -5.08 0.28
CA ALA A 396 9.08 -3.90 1.14
C ALA A 396 7.77 -3.89 1.95
N PHE A 397 6.65 -4.29 1.33
CA PHE A 397 5.37 -4.45 2.01
C PHE A 397 5.44 -5.49 3.13
N ALA A 398 6.04 -6.65 2.87
CA ALA A 398 6.21 -7.72 3.85
C ALA A 398 7.11 -7.30 5.02
N VAL A 399 8.26 -6.67 4.72
CA VAL A 399 9.20 -6.16 5.74
C VAL A 399 8.52 -5.14 6.65
N MET A 400 7.83 -4.15 6.07
CA MET A 400 7.15 -3.10 6.85
C MET A 400 6.05 -3.69 7.72
N GLY A 401 5.23 -4.61 7.16
CA GLY A 401 4.21 -5.32 7.91
C GLY A 401 4.77 -6.11 9.09
N ALA A 402 5.79 -6.92 8.85
CA ALA A 402 6.41 -7.75 9.89
C ALA A 402 7.17 -6.93 10.95
N ALA A 403 7.82 -5.83 10.54
CA ALA A 403 8.55 -4.97 11.48
C ALA A 403 7.62 -4.16 12.39
N PHE A 404 6.48 -3.68 11.88
CA PHE A 404 5.66 -2.74 12.64
C PHE A 404 4.38 -3.34 13.22
N ALA A 405 3.69 -4.29 12.56
CA ALA A 405 2.40 -4.78 13.04
C ALA A 405 2.48 -5.44 14.42
N PRO A 406 3.34 -6.45 14.67
CA PRO A 406 3.37 -7.10 15.98
C PRO A 406 3.79 -6.16 17.12
N PRO A 407 4.88 -5.36 17.00
CA PRO A 407 5.25 -4.40 18.04
C PRO A 407 4.18 -3.33 18.29
N LEU A 408 3.51 -2.85 17.24
CA LEU A 408 2.43 -1.87 17.37
C LEU A 408 1.25 -2.45 18.14
N ILE A 409 0.73 -3.60 17.74
CA ILE A 409 -0.40 -4.26 18.39
C ILE A 409 -0.09 -4.55 19.85
N LEU A 410 1.08 -5.12 20.14
CA LEU A 410 1.51 -5.38 21.51
C LEU A 410 1.67 -4.09 22.32
N SER A 411 2.22 -3.02 21.74
CA SER A 411 2.37 -1.74 22.44
C SER A 411 1.05 -1.04 22.76
N LEU A 412 0.02 -1.27 21.93
CA LEU A 412 -1.32 -0.73 22.15
C LEU A 412 -2.11 -1.50 23.21
N HIS A 413 -1.98 -2.84 23.27
CA HIS A 413 -2.87 -3.71 24.01
C HIS A 413 -2.22 -4.48 25.16
N TRP A 414 -0.90 -4.68 25.15
CA TRP A 414 -0.21 -5.41 26.18
C TRP A 414 0.61 -4.49 27.09
N LYS A 415 0.17 -4.33 28.33
CA LYS A 415 0.76 -3.39 29.31
C LYS A 415 2.22 -3.68 29.66
N ARG A 416 2.70 -4.92 29.46
CA ARG A 416 4.08 -5.32 29.78
C ARG A 416 5.07 -5.06 28.64
N THR A 417 4.62 -4.54 27.51
CA THR A 417 5.49 -4.19 26.39
C THR A 417 6.49 -3.12 26.81
N THR A 418 7.77 -3.32 26.47
CA THR A 418 8.85 -2.36 26.77
C THR A 418 9.43 -1.79 25.47
N GLY A 419 10.06 -0.61 25.54
CA GLY A 419 10.70 0.01 24.38
C GLY A 419 11.83 -0.84 23.78
N ARG A 420 12.59 -1.56 24.60
CA ARG A 420 13.60 -2.53 24.12
C ARG A 420 12.94 -3.71 23.40
N GLY A 421 11.83 -4.23 23.95
CA GLY A 421 11.06 -5.30 23.30
C GLY A 421 10.58 -4.87 21.92
N VAL A 422 10.00 -3.67 21.79
CA VAL A 422 9.56 -3.10 20.51
C VAL A 422 10.72 -2.96 19.52
N LEU A 423 11.87 -2.44 19.95
CA LEU A 423 13.05 -2.30 19.08
C LEU A 423 13.55 -3.67 18.58
N CYS A 424 13.69 -4.64 19.50
CA CYS A 424 14.10 -6.00 19.12
C CYS A 424 13.09 -6.67 18.19
N GLY A 425 11.80 -6.47 18.42
CA GLY A 425 10.75 -6.97 17.53
C GLY A 425 10.83 -6.38 16.12
N MET A 426 10.98 -5.07 16.00
CA MET A 426 11.19 -4.41 14.70
C MET A 426 12.40 -5.01 13.95
N LEU A 427 13.54 -5.11 14.63
CA LEU A 427 14.77 -5.63 14.03
C LEU A 427 14.66 -7.11 13.66
N ALA A 428 14.02 -7.93 14.50
CA ALA A 428 13.76 -9.34 14.23
C ALA A 428 12.84 -9.51 13.01
N GLY A 429 11.78 -8.71 12.91
CA GLY A 429 10.89 -8.71 11.75
C GLY A 429 11.63 -8.43 10.45
N VAL A 430 12.48 -7.38 10.45
CA VAL A 430 13.32 -7.06 9.29
C VAL A 430 14.31 -8.19 8.99
N ALA A 431 15.06 -8.65 9.98
CA ALA A 431 16.11 -9.65 9.78
C ALA A 431 15.54 -10.96 9.22
N ILE A 432 14.44 -11.45 9.78
CA ILE A 432 13.80 -12.68 9.31
C ILE A 432 13.20 -12.49 7.91
N SER A 433 12.58 -11.35 7.61
CA SER A 433 12.11 -11.06 6.25
C SER A 433 13.25 -11.10 5.23
N VAL A 434 14.39 -10.47 5.56
CA VAL A 434 15.59 -10.46 4.69
C VAL A 434 16.14 -11.89 4.48
N ILE A 435 16.31 -12.64 5.56
CA ILE A 435 16.85 -14.01 5.50
C ILE A 435 15.90 -14.90 4.69
N TRP A 436 14.60 -14.86 5.01
CA TRP A 436 13.59 -15.70 4.37
C TRP A 436 13.50 -15.46 2.86
N TYR A 437 13.49 -14.20 2.47
CA TYR A 437 13.41 -13.81 1.05
C TYR A 437 14.65 -14.24 0.25
N ASN A 438 15.86 -14.17 0.85
CA ASN A 438 17.12 -14.46 0.16
C ASN A 438 17.51 -15.94 0.20
N VAL A 439 16.84 -16.79 0.99
CA VAL A 439 17.07 -18.23 1.03
C VAL A 439 16.01 -18.93 0.18
N PRO A 440 16.34 -19.44 -1.03
CA PRO A 440 15.36 -20.01 -1.97
C PRO A 440 14.49 -21.12 -1.37
N PHE A 441 15.11 -21.98 -0.55
CA PHE A 441 14.40 -23.05 0.14
C PHE A 441 13.30 -22.52 1.07
N LEU A 442 13.57 -21.48 1.87
CA LEU A 442 12.60 -20.89 2.79
C LEU A 442 11.49 -20.17 2.02
N LYS A 443 11.84 -19.39 1.02
CA LYS A 443 10.91 -18.65 0.16
C LYS A 443 9.92 -19.59 -0.55
N ALA A 444 10.36 -20.78 -0.95
CA ALA A 444 9.51 -21.79 -1.58
C ALA A 444 8.49 -22.44 -0.63
N GLN A 445 8.73 -22.39 0.69
CA GLN A 445 7.85 -23.02 1.67
C GLN A 445 6.67 -22.14 2.07
N LEU A 446 6.93 -20.85 2.28
CA LEU A 446 5.93 -19.95 2.85
C LEU A 446 6.27 -18.49 2.53
N TYR A 447 5.25 -17.65 2.38
CA TYR A 447 5.44 -16.22 2.22
C TYR A 447 6.09 -15.60 3.47
N GLU A 448 7.16 -14.81 3.27
CA GLU A 448 8.06 -14.31 4.33
C GLU A 448 7.39 -13.53 5.45
N ILE A 449 6.25 -12.89 5.19
CA ILE A 449 5.56 -12.05 6.18
C ILE A 449 5.15 -12.85 7.42
N LEU A 450 4.74 -14.11 7.25
CA LEU A 450 4.25 -14.93 8.35
C LEU A 450 5.36 -15.30 9.35
N PRO A 451 6.47 -15.93 8.94
CA PRO A 451 7.57 -16.23 9.85
C PRO A 451 8.23 -14.97 10.41
N ALA A 452 8.31 -13.89 9.64
CA ALA A 452 8.88 -12.63 10.10
C ALA A 452 8.01 -11.93 11.14
N ALA A 453 6.69 -11.89 10.95
CA ALA A 453 5.77 -11.35 11.95
C ALA A 453 5.76 -12.20 13.23
N ALA A 454 5.83 -13.53 13.12
CA ALA A 454 5.95 -14.41 14.28
C ALA A 454 7.24 -14.14 15.06
N ALA A 455 8.38 -14.02 14.37
CA ALA A 455 9.66 -13.70 15.00
C ALA A 455 9.64 -12.32 15.66
N SER A 456 9.05 -11.32 15.02
CA SER A 456 8.84 -9.97 15.57
C SER A 456 8.01 -10.00 16.84
N ALA A 457 6.90 -10.73 16.85
CA ALA A 457 6.04 -10.89 18.03
C ALA A 457 6.79 -11.58 19.16
N LEU A 458 7.45 -12.71 18.88
CA LEU A 458 8.20 -13.48 19.87
C LEU A 458 9.35 -12.65 20.47
N ALA A 459 10.11 -11.95 19.67
CA ALA A 459 11.20 -11.07 20.13
C ALA A 459 10.65 -9.93 21.01
N THR A 460 9.54 -9.29 20.59
CA THR A 460 8.90 -8.25 21.37
C THR A 460 8.47 -8.77 22.74
N VAL A 461 7.82 -9.93 22.81
CA VAL A 461 7.34 -10.54 24.04
C VAL A 461 8.49 -10.99 24.93
N ALA A 462 9.42 -11.76 24.39
CA ALA A 462 10.53 -12.32 25.17
C ALA A 462 11.40 -11.24 25.81
N VAL A 463 11.78 -10.21 25.05
CA VAL A 463 12.61 -9.10 25.56
C VAL A 463 11.82 -8.26 26.57
N SER A 464 10.54 -8.01 26.34
CA SER A 464 9.70 -7.28 27.29
C SER A 464 9.57 -7.99 28.63
N LEU A 465 9.40 -9.32 28.61
CA LEU A 465 9.33 -10.13 29.84
C LEU A 465 10.68 -10.16 30.56
N ALA A 466 11.79 -10.27 29.84
CA ALA A 466 13.14 -10.22 30.42
C ALA A 466 13.43 -8.84 31.08
N ASP A 467 13.03 -7.73 30.42
CA ASP A 467 13.15 -6.39 30.99
C ASP A 467 12.30 -6.21 32.26
N ALA A 468 11.07 -6.75 32.29
CA ALA A 468 10.21 -6.67 33.46
C ALA A 468 10.83 -7.38 34.68
N ARG A 469 11.47 -8.55 34.47
CA ARG A 469 12.18 -9.29 35.54
C ARG A 469 13.42 -8.57 36.07
N ARG A 470 14.02 -7.67 35.30
CA ARG A 470 15.21 -6.89 35.73
C ARG A 470 14.85 -5.62 36.49
N ARG A 471 13.59 -5.18 36.41
CA ARG A 471 13.09 -3.95 37.08
C ARG A 471 12.32 -4.25 38.39
N GLY A 472 11.88 -5.47 38.60
CA GLY A 472 11.31 -5.96 39.87
C GLY A 472 12.35 -6.69 40.69
#